data_7be3565752586033b54b851ac96b2ccb
#
_entry.id   7be3565752586033b54b851ac96b2ccb
#
_cell.length_a   1.000
_cell.length_b   1.000
_cell.length_c   1.000
_cell.angle_alpha   90.00
_cell.angle_beta   90.00
_cell.angle_gamma   90.00
#
_symmetry.space_group_name_H-M   'P 1'
#
loop_
_entity.id
_entity.type
_entity.pdbx_description
1 polymer ?
#
loop_
_entity_poly.entity_id
_entity_poly.type
_entity_poly.pdbx_seq_one_letter_code
_entity_poly.pdbx_strand_id
1 'polypeptide(L)'
;MADTILEVKNLKKYFKTARGTLHAVDDVSFTIERGKTLGIVGESGCGKSTTGRAILRLLEPTSGKVVFDGKDITSLSAAEMRKMRSDMQIIFQDPFSSLDPRKTVSQTIAEPIIENKILKDKKAIEARVKELMETVGLAQRLVNTYP
;
A
#
# COMPACT_ATOMS: atom_id res chain seq x y z
N MET A 1 -24.27 -12.36 -6.77
CA MET A 1 -22.85 -12.49 -7.18
C MET A 1 -22.01 -12.03 -6.02
N ALA A 2 -20.90 -12.69 -5.68
CA ALA A 2 -20.01 -12.25 -4.62
C ALA A 2 -19.47 -10.86 -4.96
N ASP A 3 -19.47 -9.95 -3.96
CA ASP A 3 -18.93 -8.58 -4.13
C ASP A 3 -17.40 -8.65 -4.05
N THR A 4 -16.76 -8.85 -5.20
CA THR A 4 -15.30 -9.00 -5.31
C THR A 4 -14.65 -7.62 -5.25
N ILE A 5 -13.83 -7.38 -4.22
CA ILE A 5 -13.07 -6.13 -4.06
C ILE A 5 -11.74 -6.15 -4.82
N LEU A 6 -11.09 -7.32 -4.91
CA LEU A 6 -9.82 -7.49 -5.62
C LEU A 6 -9.86 -8.75 -6.47
N GLU A 7 -9.47 -8.62 -7.73
CA GLU A 7 -9.26 -9.73 -8.65
C GLU A 7 -7.88 -9.62 -9.28
N VAL A 8 -7.07 -10.65 -9.13
CA VAL A 8 -5.74 -10.79 -9.71
C VAL A 8 -5.77 -11.91 -10.73
N LYS A 9 -5.33 -11.63 -11.97
CA LYS A 9 -5.33 -12.58 -13.08
C LYS A 9 -3.95 -12.69 -13.71
N ASN A 10 -3.40 -13.90 -13.70
CA ASN A 10 -2.15 -14.28 -14.37
C ASN A 10 -1.01 -13.28 -14.09
N LEU A 11 -0.93 -12.79 -12.83
CA LEU A 11 0.04 -11.78 -12.43
C LEU A 11 1.45 -12.35 -12.52
N LYS A 12 2.34 -11.62 -13.22
CA LYS A 12 3.75 -11.96 -13.37
C LYS A 12 4.60 -10.77 -13.00
N LYS A 13 5.68 -11.02 -12.26
CA LYS A 13 6.74 -10.05 -12.02
C LYS A 13 8.10 -10.70 -12.17
N TYR A 14 8.81 -10.28 -13.19
CA TYR A 14 10.14 -10.74 -13.53
C TYR A 14 11.16 -9.62 -13.37
N PHE A 15 12.35 -9.97 -12.92
CA PHE A 15 13.47 -9.04 -12.79
C PHE A 15 14.62 -9.50 -13.68
N LYS A 16 15.19 -8.60 -14.47
CA LYS A 16 16.45 -8.85 -15.18
C LYS A 16 17.60 -8.81 -14.17
N THR A 17 18.41 -9.85 -14.17
CA THR A 17 19.62 -9.97 -13.33
C THR A 17 20.83 -10.27 -14.22
N ALA A 18 22.02 -10.14 -13.67
CA ALA A 18 23.26 -10.50 -14.39
C ALA A 18 23.32 -11.99 -14.78
N ARG A 19 22.57 -12.85 -14.09
CA ARG A 19 22.52 -14.31 -14.30
C ARG A 19 21.31 -14.78 -15.09
N GLY A 20 20.51 -13.84 -15.64
CA GLY A 20 19.28 -14.16 -16.38
C GLY A 20 18.04 -13.50 -15.78
N THR A 21 16.87 -14.03 -16.08
CA THR A 21 15.59 -13.50 -15.61
C THR A 21 15.14 -14.24 -14.35
N LEU A 22 14.92 -13.49 -13.27
CA LEU A 22 14.32 -14.00 -12.05
C LEU A 22 12.79 -13.87 -12.13
N HIS A 23 12.08 -14.97 -12.07
CA HIS A 23 10.62 -15.06 -12.01
C HIS A 23 10.18 -14.96 -10.54
N ALA A 24 10.04 -13.75 -10.03
CA ALA A 24 9.69 -13.53 -8.63
C ALA A 24 8.20 -13.76 -8.33
N VAL A 25 7.34 -13.52 -9.29
CA VAL A 25 5.92 -13.87 -9.30
C VAL A 25 5.61 -14.45 -10.68
N ASP A 26 5.04 -15.64 -10.74
CA ASP A 26 4.75 -16.30 -12.00
C ASP A 26 3.35 -16.90 -12.00
N ASP A 27 2.50 -16.35 -12.84
CA ASP A 27 1.13 -16.79 -13.14
C ASP A 27 0.19 -16.90 -11.92
N VAL A 28 0.23 -15.90 -11.03
CA VAL A 28 -0.59 -15.89 -9.81
C VAL A 28 -1.97 -15.31 -10.09
N SER A 29 -3.03 -16.06 -9.71
CA SER A 29 -4.43 -15.64 -9.85
C SER A 29 -5.21 -15.93 -8.58
N PHE A 30 -6.01 -14.97 -8.10
CA PHE A 30 -6.93 -15.13 -6.98
C PHE A 30 -7.93 -13.97 -6.93
N THR A 31 -8.95 -14.12 -6.09
CA THR A 31 -9.94 -13.07 -5.81
C THR A 31 -10.09 -12.87 -4.31
N ILE A 32 -10.47 -11.65 -3.90
CA ILE A 32 -10.85 -11.33 -2.53
C ILE A 32 -12.22 -10.69 -2.56
N GLU A 33 -13.15 -11.25 -1.80
CA GLU A 33 -14.48 -10.66 -1.60
C GLU A 33 -14.40 -9.49 -0.60
N ARG A 34 -15.27 -8.51 -0.75
CA ARG A 34 -15.36 -7.38 0.17
C ARG A 34 -15.58 -7.87 1.61
N GLY A 35 -14.81 -7.32 2.54
CA GLY A 35 -14.87 -7.69 3.96
C GLY A 35 -14.24 -9.05 4.31
N LYS A 36 -13.60 -9.72 3.34
CA LYS A 36 -12.86 -10.98 3.58
C LYS A 36 -11.37 -10.75 3.65
N THR A 37 -10.67 -11.69 4.27
CA THR A 37 -9.21 -11.71 4.37
C THR A 37 -8.67 -12.92 3.62
N LEU A 38 -7.61 -12.71 2.82
CA LEU A 38 -6.86 -13.75 2.14
C LEU A 38 -5.44 -13.84 2.74
N GLY A 39 -5.08 -15.01 3.25
CA GLY A 39 -3.72 -15.30 3.71
C GLY A 39 -2.85 -15.84 2.58
N ILE A 40 -1.69 -15.23 2.35
CA ILE A 40 -0.66 -15.75 1.42
C ILE A 40 0.48 -16.30 2.25
N VAL A 41 0.70 -17.61 2.19
CA VAL A 41 1.75 -18.31 2.94
C VAL A 41 2.77 -18.93 1.99
N GLY A 42 3.97 -19.18 2.48
CA GLY A 42 5.07 -19.80 1.72
C GLY A 42 6.42 -19.52 2.37
N GLU A 43 7.47 -20.13 1.86
CA GLU A 43 8.84 -19.98 2.34
C GLU A 43 9.39 -18.56 2.16
N SER A 44 10.48 -18.23 2.87
CA SER A 44 11.18 -16.97 2.68
C SER A 44 11.70 -16.87 1.24
N GLY A 45 11.50 -15.70 0.60
CA GLY A 45 11.94 -15.46 -0.78
C GLY A 45 11.01 -15.98 -1.88
N CYS A 46 9.91 -16.68 -1.57
CA CYS A 46 8.99 -17.23 -2.60
C CYS A 46 8.10 -16.19 -3.31
N GLY A 47 8.33 -14.89 -3.13
CA GLY A 47 7.63 -13.83 -3.88
C GLY A 47 6.41 -13.20 -3.19
N LYS A 48 6.04 -13.56 -1.94
CA LYS A 48 4.88 -13.00 -1.23
C LYS A 48 4.85 -11.47 -1.19
N SER A 49 5.94 -10.87 -0.70
CA SER A 49 6.06 -9.40 -0.62
C SER A 49 6.11 -8.75 -2.01
N THR A 50 6.69 -9.44 -2.99
CA THR A 50 6.73 -8.99 -4.39
C THR A 50 5.32 -8.97 -4.98
N THR A 51 4.50 -10.01 -4.71
CA THR A 51 3.10 -10.09 -5.12
C THR A 51 2.30 -8.91 -4.57
N GLY A 52 2.36 -8.64 -3.26
CA GLY A 52 1.67 -7.51 -2.65
C GLY A 52 2.09 -6.16 -3.25
N ARG A 53 3.40 -5.95 -3.46
CA ARG A 53 3.92 -4.73 -4.08
C ARG A 53 3.52 -4.60 -5.56
N ALA A 54 3.41 -5.70 -6.30
CA ALA A 54 2.96 -5.71 -7.69
C ALA A 54 1.45 -5.40 -7.78
N ILE A 55 0.63 -5.93 -6.89
CA ILE A 55 -0.80 -5.61 -6.80
C ILE A 55 -1.02 -4.11 -6.58
N LEU A 56 -0.26 -3.49 -5.67
CA LEU A 56 -0.35 -2.06 -5.39
C LEU A 56 0.39 -1.18 -6.43
N ARG A 57 0.97 -1.78 -7.47
CA ARG A 57 1.82 -1.10 -8.46
C ARG A 57 2.91 -0.23 -7.81
N LEU A 58 3.46 -0.68 -6.69
CA LEU A 58 4.74 -0.20 -6.17
C LEU A 58 5.90 -0.81 -6.96
N LEU A 59 5.65 -1.97 -7.56
CA LEU A 59 6.47 -2.61 -8.58
C LEU A 59 5.57 -2.85 -9.78
N GLU A 60 5.90 -2.28 -10.94
CA GLU A 60 5.11 -2.52 -12.15
C GLU A 60 5.11 -4.01 -12.50
N PRO A 61 3.97 -4.64 -12.70
CA PRO A 61 3.87 -6.02 -13.17
C PRO A 61 4.56 -6.19 -14.52
N THR A 62 5.11 -7.37 -14.77
CA THR A 62 5.61 -7.72 -16.11
C THR A 62 4.46 -8.03 -17.05
N SER A 63 3.43 -8.70 -16.54
CA SER A 63 2.17 -8.98 -17.23
C SER A 63 1.10 -9.40 -16.23
N GLY A 64 -0.12 -9.63 -16.72
CA GLY A 64 -1.27 -9.96 -15.91
C GLY A 64 -2.14 -8.75 -15.65
N LYS A 65 -3.21 -8.96 -14.90
CA LYS A 65 -4.22 -7.95 -14.64
C LYS A 65 -4.58 -7.90 -13.16
N VAL A 66 -4.75 -6.70 -12.63
CA VAL A 66 -5.26 -6.45 -11.28
C VAL A 66 -6.46 -5.54 -11.37
N VAL A 67 -7.61 -6.02 -10.92
CA VAL A 67 -8.86 -5.27 -10.84
C VAL A 67 -9.16 -5.00 -9.39
N PHE A 68 -9.27 -3.73 -9.02
CA PHE A 68 -9.63 -3.29 -7.68
C PHE A 68 -10.92 -2.48 -7.75
N ASP A 69 -11.91 -2.89 -6.98
CA ASP A 69 -13.25 -2.29 -6.94
C ASP A 69 -13.84 -2.05 -8.35
N GLY A 70 -13.77 -3.09 -9.19
CA GLY A 70 -14.26 -3.08 -10.57
C GLY A 70 -13.38 -2.32 -11.57
N LYS A 71 -12.28 -1.68 -11.15
CA LYS A 71 -11.37 -0.93 -12.03
C LYS A 71 -10.08 -1.70 -12.27
N ASP A 72 -9.68 -1.82 -13.54
CA ASP A 72 -8.39 -2.35 -13.91
C ASP A 72 -7.29 -1.33 -13.58
N ILE A 73 -6.55 -1.60 -12.49
CA ILE A 73 -5.51 -0.69 -12.03
C ILE A 73 -4.18 -0.88 -12.78
N THR A 74 -4.01 -1.96 -13.54
CA THR A 74 -2.78 -2.18 -14.33
C THR A 74 -2.69 -1.24 -15.54
N SER A 75 -3.83 -0.76 -16.05
CA SER A 75 -3.91 0.14 -17.20
C SER A 75 -3.98 1.63 -16.84
N LEU A 76 -4.10 1.97 -15.54
CA LEU A 76 -4.22 3.35 -15.09
C LEU A 76 -2.94 4.17 -15.34
N SER A 77 -3.11 5.43 -15.70
CA SER A 77 -2.03 6.43 -15.70
C SER A 77 -1.48 6.66 -14.28
N ALA A 78 -0.29 7.24 -14.18
CA ALA A 78 0.32 7.57 -12.88
C ALA A 78 -0.56 8.52 -12.03
N ALA A 79 -1.26 9.44 -12.68
CA ALA A 79 -2.17 10.38 -12.01
C ALA A 79 -3.43 9.69 -11.46
N GLU A 80 -4.01 8.78 -12.21
CA GLU A 80 -5.15 7.97 -11.78
C GLU A 80 -4.77 6.99 -10.67
N MET A 81 -3.61 6.33 -10.81
CA MET A 81 -3.09 5.43 -9.78
C MET A 81 -2.79 6.16 -8.46
N ARG A 82 -2.33 7.43 -8.52
CA ARG A 82 -2.16 8.25 -7.31
C ARG A 82 -3.48 8.45 -6.56
N LYS A 83 -4.59 8.66 -7.29
CA LYS A 83 -5.93 8.75 -6.68
C LYS A 83 -6.38 7.42 -6.09
N MET A 84 -6.13 6.31 -6.79
CA MET A 84 -6.47 4.97 -6.29
C MET A 84 -5.73 4.58 -5.01
N ARG A 85 -4.53 5.12 -4.78
CA ARG A 85 -3.73 4.81 -3.57
C ARG A 85 -4.34 5.33 -2.28
N SER A 86 -5.33 6.24 -2.31
CA SER A 86 -6.11 6.61 -1.12
C SER A 86 -6.96 5.44 -0.61
N ASP A 87 -7.36 4.54 -1.50
CA ASP A 87 -8.25 3.41 -1.20
C ASP A 87 -7.47 2.09 -1.00
N MET A 88 -6.14 2.12 -1.23
CA MET A 88 -5.26 0.96 -1.13
C MET A 88 -4.07 1.27 -0.24
N GLN A 89 -3.91 0.55 0.85
CA GLN A 89 -2.84 0.77 1.82
C GLN A 89 -1.95 -0.47 1.97
N ILE A 90 -0.70 -0.26 2.37
CA ILE A 90 0.24 -1.32 2.71
C ILE A 90 0.86 -1.05 4.08
N ILE A 91 0.96 -2.09 4.89
CA ILE A 91 1.77 -2.08 6.11
C ILE A 91 2.99 -2.96 5.83
N PHE A 92 4.18 -2.35 5.88
CA PHE A 92 5.42 -3.08 5.63
C PHE A 92 5.80 -3.96 6.82
N GLN A 93 6.50 -5.06 6.54
CA GLN A 93 6.98 -6.00 7.55
C GLN A 93 7.94 -5.34 8.55
N ASP A 94 8.77 -4.42 8.09
CA ASP A 94 9.62 -3.56 8.93
C ASP A 94 9.04 -2.13 8.92
N PRO A 95 8.26 -1.76 9.94
CA PRO A 95 7.67 -0.42 10.00
C PRO A 95 8.70 0.68 10.26
N PHE A 96 9.81 0.38 10.95
CA PHE A 96 10.83 1.39 11.26
C PHE A 96 11.56 1.88 10.02
N SER A 97 11.93 0.99 9.10
CA SER A 97 12.55 1.37 7.83
C SER A 97 11.62 2.15 6.90
N SER A 98 10.32 2.20 7.21
CA SER A 98 9.31 2.90 6.42
C SER A 98 9.09 4.35 6.88
N LEU A 99 9.64 4.73 8.04
CA LEU A 99 9.50 6.07 8.61
C LEU A 99 10.73 6.93 8.27
N ASP A 100 10.49 8.21 7.97
CA ASP A 100 11.58 9.19 7.83
C ASP A 100 12.03 9.63 9.24
N PRO A 101 13.26 9.29 9.68
CA PRO A 101 13.73 9.61 11.03
C PRO A 101 13.89 11.11 11.27
N ARG A 102 13.77 11.95 10.24
CA ARG A 102 13.84 13.42 10.36
C ARG A 102 12.47 14.05 10.59
N LYS A 103 11.39 13.28 10.50
CA LYS A 103 10.02 13.74 10.72
C LYS A 103 9.52 13.32 12.09
N THR A 104 8.84 14.24 12.77
CA THR A 104 8.14 13.90 14.01
C THR A 104 6.92 13.03 13.75
N VAL A 105 6.38 12.41 14.80
CA VAL A 105 5.13 11.63 14.74
C VAL A 105 4.01 12.46 14.10
N SER A 106 3.82 13.71 14.54
CA SER A 106 2.80 14.59 13.96
C SER A 106 3.02 14.90 12.49
N GLN A 107 4.25 15.12 12.07
CA GLN A 107 4.58 15.38 10.67
C GLN A 107 4.31 14.15 9.80
N THR A 108 4.68 12.97 10.28
CA THR A 108 4.44 11.70 9.58
C THR A 108 2.94 11.41 9.40
N ILE A 109 2.12 11.63 10.46
CA ILE A 109 0.67 11.44 10.39
C ILE A 109 0.00 12.52 9.53
N ALA A 110 0.49 13.77 9.57
CA ALA A 110 -0.07 14.88 8.80
C ALA A 110 0.24 14.78 7.30
N GLU A 111 1.35 14.16 6.90
CA GLU A 111 1.82 14.12 5.52
C GLU A 111 0.75 13.63 4.52
N PRO A 112 0.10 12.47 4.71
CA PRO A 112 -0.93 12.02 3.78
C PRO A 112 -2.16 12.93 3.74
N ILE A 113 -2.49 13.62 4.84
CA ILE A 113 -3.59 14.58 4.90
C ILE A 113 -3.29 15.79 4.01
N ILE A 114 -2.04 16.27 4.07
CA ILE A 114 -1.56 17.43 3.30
C ILE A 114 -1.41 17.05 1.82
N GLU A 115 -0.70 15.97 1.51
CA GLU A 115 -0.41 15.55 0.15
C GLU A 115 -1.66 15.22 -0.66
N ASN A 116 -2.64 14.57 -0.03
CA ASN A 116 -3.94 14.29 -0.66
C ASN A 116 -4.93 15.45 -0.57
N LYS A 117 -4.52 16.61 0.01
CA LYS A 117 -5.35 17.82 0.15
C LYS A 117 -6.68 17.57 0.87
N ILE A 118 -6.69 16.63 1.82
CA ILE A 118 -7.88 16.25 2.61
C ILE A 118 -8.32 17.43 3.46
N LEU A 119 -7.37 18.08 4.14
CA LEU A 119 -7.57 19.31 4.91
C LEU A 119 -6.56 20.36 4.47
N LYS A 120 -6.96 21.65 4.54
CA LYS A 120 -6.10 22.80 4.17
C LYS A 120 -5.72 23.66 5.37
N ASP A 121 -6.61 23.72 6.36
CA ASP A 121 -6.37 24.54 7.56
C ASP A 121 -5.42 23.82 8.53
N LYS A 122 -4.40 24.54 8.98
CA LYS A 122 -3.36 24.01 9.87
C LYS A 122 -3.95 23.50 11.20
N LYS A 123 -4.89 24.25 11.79
CA LYS A 123 -5.52 23.86 13.06
C LYS A 123 -6.38 22.59 12.90
N ALA A 124 -7.09 22.47 11.76
CA ALA A 124 -7.87 21.28 11.46
C ALA A 124 -6.95 20.06 11.26
N ILE A 125 -5.80 20.23 10.62
CA ILE A 125 -4.80 19.16 10.46
C ILE A 125 -4.26 18.72 11.84
N GLU A 126 -3.86 19.66 12.68
CA GLU A 126 -3.38 19.38 14.04
C GLU A 126 -4.43 18.65 14.89
N ALA A 127 -5.68 19.08 14.82
CA ALA A 127 -6.79 18.41 15.49
C ALA A 127 -6.99 16.97 14.99
N ARG A 128 -6.94 16.78 13.67
CA ARG A 128 -7.07 15.43 13.06
C ARG A 128 -5.91 14.51 13.43
N VAL A 129 -4.69 15.02 13.48
CA VAL A 129 -3.52 14.25 13.94
C VAL A 129 -3.72 13.76 15.38
N LYS A 130 -4.18 14.62 16.29
CA LYS A 130 -4.46 14.24 17.68
C LYS A 130 -5.54 13.18 17.79
N GLU A 131 -6.64 13.33 17.05
CA GLU A 131 -7.72 12.35 16.99
C GLU A 131 -7.22 10.99 16.49
N LEU A 132 -6.40 10.96 15.43
CA LEU A 132 -5.82 9.72 14.91
C LEU A 132 -4.88 9.06 15.92
N MET A 133 -4.06 9.85 16.62
CA MET A 133 -3.22 9.33 17.70
C MET A 133 -4.05 8.67 18.81
N GLU A 134 -5.14 9.31 19.23
CA GLU A 134 -6.05 8.75 20.23
C GLU A 134 -6.72 7.46 19.75
N THR A 135 -7.15 7.44 18.50
CA THR A 135 -7.79 6.26 17.87
C THR A 135 -6.89 5.02 17.93
N VAL A 136 -5.57 5.19 17.77
CA VAL A 136 -4.60 4.08 17.82
C VAL A 136 -3.94 3.92 19.19
N GLY A 137 -4.39 4.66 20.21
CA GLY A 137 -3.84 4.58 21.57
C GLY A 137 -2.44 5.20 21.73
N LEU A 138 -2.02 6.05 20.79
CA LEU A 138 -0.72 6.72 20.85
C LEU A 138 -0.80 7.96 21.77
N ALA A 139 0.05 8.01 22.79
CA ALA A 139 0.00 9.09 23.77
C ALA A 139 0.30 10.46 23.14
N GLN A 140 -0.51 11.47 23.45
CA GLN A 140 -0.39 12.84 22.91
C GLN A 140 0.98 13.48 23.17
N ARG A 141 1.68 13.10 24.25
CA ARG A 141 3.04 13.59 24.55
C ARG A 141 4.07 13.25 23.46
N LEU A 142 3.79 12.23 22.64
CA LEU A 142 4.69 11.76 21.58
C LEU A 142 4.56 12.56 20.28
N VAL A 143 3.65 13.53 20.20
CA VAL A 143 3.35 14.30 18.99
C VAL A 143 4.59 14.93 18.34
N ASN A 144 5.55 15.38 19.14
CA ASN A 144 6.79 16.02 18.69
C ASN A 144 8.01 15.10 18.79
N THR A 145 7.86 13.81 19.11
CA THR A 145 8.97 12.86 19.13
C THR A 145 9.29 12.37 17.73
N TYR A 146 10.51 11.92 17.56
CA TYR A 146 10.97 11.23 16.35
C TYR A 146 10.82 9.72 16.52
N PRO A 147 10.71 8.96 15.41
CA PRO A 147 10.68 7.51 15.44
C PRO A 147 11.89 6.87 16.08
#